data_2021d9304eeb14ecd40d296ea5e9f097
#
_entry.id   2021d9304eeb14ecd40d296ea5e9f097
#
_cell.length_a   1.000
_cell.length_b   1.000
_cell.length_c   1.000
_cell.angle_alpha   90.00
_cell.angle_beta   90.00
_cell.angle_gamma   90.00
#
_symmetry.space_group_name_H-M   'P 1'
#
loop_
_entity.id
_entity.type
_entity.pdbx_description
1 polymer ?
#
loop_
_entity_poly.entity_id
_entity_poly.type
_entity_poly.pdbx_seq_one_letter_code
_entity_poly.pdbx_strand_id
1 'polypeptide(L)'
;QRVTPRELIQLKNSLAAVEMVRALMESTDIDALHRYAEMVNPLVELRERIAREIYPDPETNQIQKGGIIADGVSAELDDLRRIALHGKDYLQSLQQRESELTGIPSLKVGYNNVFGYYLEVRNTHKERVPERWIRKQTLTGAERYITEELKEYEQKIMGAEERILQIEAAIYGEIIAFASQHLAALQRDAQVVARMDCLQSFARIAVERGYSR
;
A
#
# COMPACT_ATOMS: atom_id res chain seq x y z
N GLN A 1 -8.01 -1.29 -17.78
CA GLN A 1 -6.76 -1.42 -17.00
C GLN A 1 -6.87 -0.46 -15.82
N ARG A 2 -6.68 -0.91 -14.59
CA ARG A 2 -6.72 -0.04 -13.40
C ARG A 2 -5.32 0.49 -13.15
N VAL A 3 -5.21 1.80 -12.88
CA VAL A 3 -3.95 2.42 -12.47
C VAL A 3 -3.47 1.80 -11.16
N THR A 4 -2.20 1.47 -11.09
CA THR A 4 -1.58 0.82 -9.93
C THR A 4 -0.93 1.85 -9.00
N PRO A 5 -0.68 1.53 -7.72
CA PRO A 5 0.01 2.42 -6.78
C PRO A 5 1.38 2.90 -7.30
N ARG A 6 2.17 2.02 -7.89
CA ARG A 6 3.48 2.39 -8.48
C ARG A 6 3.36 3.35 -9.65
N GLU A 7 2.32 3.20 -10.49
CA GLU A 7 2.07 4.13 -11.59
C GLU A 7 1.68 5.52 -11.07
N LEU A 8 0.93 5.63 -9.96
CA LEU A 8 0.67 6.93 -9.32
C LEU A 8 1.94 7.56 -8.75
N ILE A 9 2.83 6.77 -8.14
CA ILE A 9 4.12 7.27 -7.67
C ILE A 9 4.99 7.73 -8.84
N GLN A 10 5.00 7.00 -9.94
CA GLN A 10 5.68 7.44 -11.16
C GLN A 10 5.09 8.73 -11.71
N LEU A 11 3.75 8.88 -11.72
CA LEU A 11 3.09 10.11 -12.11
C LEU A 11 3.54 11.28 -11.21
N LYS A 12 3.55 11.10 -9.90
CA LYS A 12 4.04 12.11 -8.94
C LYS A 12 5.48 12.53 -9.27
N ASN A 13 6.36 11.58 -9.53
CA ASN A 13 7.77 11.85 -9.86
C ASN A 13 7.89 12.57 -11.22
N SER A 14 7.09 12.17 -12.20
CA SER A 14 7.04 12.82 -13.50
C SER A 14 6.56 14.28 -13.40
N LEU A 15 5.55 14.56 -12.59
CA LEU A 15 5.06 15.93 -12.35
C LEU A 15 6.12 16.81 -11.68
N ALA A 16 6.91 16.26 -10.76
CA ALA A 16 8.06 16.98 -10.18
C ALA A 16 9.12 17.32 -11.24
N ALA A 17 9.41 16.38 -12.16
CA ALA A 17 10.32 16.64 -13.26
C ALA A 17 9.78 17.69 -14.24
N VAL A 18 8.48 17.65 -14.53
CA VAL A 18 7.79 18.66 -15.38
C VAL A 18 7.91 20.06 -14.79
N GLU A 19 7.77 20.20 -13.48
CA GLU A 19 7.98 21.50 -12.80
C GLU A 19 9.41 22.01 -12.98
N MET A 20 10.41 21.15 -12.86
CA MET A 20 11.81 21.51 -13.11
C MET A 20 12.06 21.95 -14.56
N VAL A 21 11.48 21.22 -15.52
CA VAL A 21 11.56 21.56 -16.95
C VAL A 21 10.90 22.90 -17.22
N ARG A 22 9.74 23.16 -16.64
CA ARG A 22 9.06 24.46 -16.71
C ARG A 22 9.95 25.60 -16.19
N ALA A 23 10.48 25.46 -14.98
CA ALA A 23 11.36 26.46 -14.38
C ALA A 23 12.62 26.72 -15.24
N LEU A 24 13.19 25.68 -15.84
CA LEU A 24 14.31 25.82 -16.74
C LEU A 24 13.93 26.60 -18.02
N MET A 25 12.78 26.33 -18.63
CA MET A 25 12.29 27.10 -19.80
C MET A 25 12.04 28.57 -19.45
N GLU A 26 11.50 28.86 -18.26
CA GLU A 26 11.26 30.21 -17.75
C GLU A 26 12.56 30.98 -17.48
N SER A 27 13.67 30.30 -17.17
CA SER A 27 14.97 30.91 -16.89
C SER A 27 15.77 31.34 -18.11
N THR A 28 15.28 31.06 -19.33
CA THR A 28 15.96 31.42 -20.58
C THR A 28 15.48 32.75 -21.12
N ASP A 29 16.25 33.40 -22.00
CA ASP A 29 15.84 34.60 -22.74
C ASP A 29 15.16 34.28 -24.05
N ILE A 30 14.60 33.06 -24.21
CA ILE A 30 14.03 32.57 -25.49
C ILE A 30 12.52 32.59 -25.42
N ASP A 31 11.86 33.54 -26.07
CA ASP A 31 10.39 33.69 -26.10
C ASP A 31 9.64 32.40 -26.46
N ALA A 32 10.21 31.59 -27.35
CA ALA A 32 9.59 30.34 -27.75
C ALA A 32 9.53 29.34 -26.58
N LEU A 33 10.54 29.29 -25.72
CA LEU A 33 10.56 28.44 -24.53
C LEU A 33 9.61 28.95 -23.43
N HIS A 34 9.51 30.28 -23.26
CA HIS A 34 8.51 30.87 -22.35
C HIS A 34 7.10 30.47 -22.74
N ARG A 35 6.75 30.51 -24.03
CA ARG A 35 5.44 30.07 -24.51
C ARG A 35 5.16 28.59 -24.20
N TYR A 36 6.17 27.73 -24.28
CA TYR A 36 6.02 26.33 -23.88
C TYR A 36 5.87 26.18 -22.36
N ALA A 37 6.60 26.96 -21.56
CA ALA A 37 6.47 26.99 -20.12
C ALA A 37 5.05 27.37 -19.65
N GLU A 38 4.43 28.35 -20.31
CA GLU A 38 3.04 28.77 -20.06
C GLU A 38 1.99 27.64 -20.35
N MET A 39 2.32 26.72 -21.23
CA MET A 39 1.43 25.59 -21.57
C MET A 39 1.50 24.47 -20.53
N VAL A 40 2.55 24.41 -19.74
CA VAL A 40 2.81 23.36 -18.75
C VAL A 40 2.09 23.64 -17.44
N ASN A 41 1.41 22.64 -16.91
CA ASN A 41 0.78 22.69 -15.60
C ASN A 41 1.38 21.62 -14.68
N PRO A 42 2.24 21.94 -13.72
CA PRO A 42 2.89 20.98 -12.82
C PRO A 42 1.93 20.20 -11.91
N LEU A 43 0.63 20.55 -11.90
CA LEU A 43 -0.42 19.90 -11.10
C LEU A 43 0.03 19.65 -9.65
N VAL A 44 0.53 20.70 -9.01
CA VAL A 44 1.14 20.65 -7.68
C VAL A 44 0.22 19.99 -6.65
N GLU A 45 -1.07 20.35 -6.66
CA GLU A 45 -2.05 19.79 -5.74
C GLU A 45 -2.20 18.26 -5.92
N LEU A 46 -2.25 17.77 -7.15
CA LEU A 46 -2.30 16.33 -7.44
C LEU A 46 -1.02 15.63 -6.95
N ARG A 47 0.14 16.22 -7.24
CA ARG A 47 1.43 15.70 -6.80
C ARG A 47 1.53 15.60 -5.28
N GLU A 48 1.14 16.66 -4.57
CA GLU A 48 1.16 16.71 -3.11
C GLU A 48 0.16 15.75 -2.49
N ARG A 49 -1.03 15.61 -3.09
CA ARG A 49 -2.02 14.64 -2.66
C ARG A 49 -1.48 13.22 -2.74
N ILE A 50 -0.90 12.84 -3.88
CA ILE A 50 -0.29 11.50 -4.05
C ILE A 50 0.85 11.31 -3.04
N ALA A 51 1.70 12.32 -2.83
CA ALA A 51 2.83 12.25 -1.90
C ALA A 51 2.40 12.07 -0.44
N ARG A 52 1.29 12.68 -0.05
CA ARG A 52 0.76 12.62 1.31
C ARG A 52 -0.03 11.35 1.58
N GLU A 53 -0.81 10.87 0.59
CA GLU A 53 -1.82 9.84 0.82
C GLU A 53 -1.35 8.43 0.45
N ILE A 54 -0.29 8.28 -0.36
CA ILE A 54 0.25 6.98 -0.76
C ILE A 54 1.65 6.81 -0.18
N TYR A 55 1.93 5.63 0.37
CA TYR A 55 3.29 5.29 0.80
C TYR A 55 4.29 5.45 -0.38
N PRO A 56 5.48 6.00 -0.14
CA PRO A 56 6.49 6.21 -1.20
C PRO A 56 7.00 4.89 -1.79
N ASP A 57 6.99 3.82 -1.01
CA ASP A 57 7.34 2.45 -1.43
C ASP A 57 6.31 1.48 -0.84
N PRO A 58 5.15 1.30 -1.48
CA PRO A 58 4.10 0.44 -0.97
C PRO A 58 4.53 -1.03 -1.04
N GLU A 59 4.28 -1.77 0.03
CA GLU A 59 4.62 -3.20 0.14
C GLU A 59 4.04 -4.03 -1.01
N THR A 60 2.93 -3.60 -1.56
CA THR A 60 2.23 -4.27 -2.64
C THR A 60 1.80 -3.30 -3.74
N ASN A 61 1.69 -3.82 -4.97
CA ASN A 61 1.10 -3.11 -6.10
C ASN A 61 -0.37 -3.50 -6.34
N GLN A 62 -0.96 -4.26 -5.41
CA GLN A 62 -2.33 -4.78 -5.48
C GLN A 62 -3.19 -4.17 -4.37
N ILE A 63 -4.17 -3.36 -4.74
CA ILE A 63 -5.08 -2.68 -3.80
C ILE A 63 -5.76 -3.66 -2.84
N GLN A 64 -6.07 -4.86 -3.34
CA GLN A 64 -6.74 -5.91 -2.57
C GLN A 64 -5.90 -6.49 -1.43
N LYS A 65 -4.61 -6.21 -1.39
CA LYS A 65 -3.70 -6.66 -0.32
C LYS A 65 -3.49 -5.62 0.77
N GLY A 66 -3.93 -4.39 0.55
CA GLY A 66 -3.72 -3.28 1.49
C GLY A 66 -2.27 -2.78 1.54
N GLY A 67 -1.96 -1.94 2.54
CA GLY A 67 -0.60 -1.42 2.74
C GLY A 67 -0.19 -0.35 1.71
N ILE A 68 -1.15 0.41 1.18
CA ILE A 68 -0.93 1.40 0.13
C ILE A 68 -1.08 2.82 0.66
N ILE A 69 -2.08 3.06 1.49
CA ILE A 69 -2.39 4.40 2.03
C ILE A 69 -1.47 4.70 3.21
N ALA A 70 -0.88 5.90 3.20
CA ALA A 70 0.04 6.34 4.25
C ALA A 70 -0.67 6.52 5.60
N ASP A 71 0.11 6.44 6.70
CA ASP A 71 -0.39 6.72 8.05
C ASP A 71 -0.78 8.20 8.17
N GLY A 72 -1.76 8.48 9.02
CA GLY A 72 -2.27 9.83 9.27
C GLY A 72 -3.27 10.34 8.23
N VAL A 73 -3.56 9.57 7.16
CA VAL A 73 -4.57 9.93 6.15
C VAL A 73 -5.98 9.74 6.67
N SER A 74 -6.20 8.69 7.45
CA SER A 74 -7.48 8.39 8.08
C SER A 74 -7.29 7.87 9.50
N ALA A 75 -7.86 8.57 10.48
CA ALA A 75 -7.81 8.15 11.88
C ALA A 75 -8.46 6.76 12.10
N GLU A 76 -9.57 6.48 11.39
CA GLU A 76 -10.23 5.17 11.43
C GLU A 76 -9.29 4.07 10.92
N LEU A 77 -8.56 4.32 9.83
CA LEU A 77 -7.60 3.37 9.26
C LEU A 77 -6.45 3.09 10.23
N ASP A 78 -5.89 4.14 10.83
CA ASP A 78 -4.78 4.03 11.78
C ASP A 78 -5.20 3.28 13.06
N ASP A 79 -6.42 3.51 13.55
CA ASP A 79 -6.98 2.79 14.69
C ASP A 79 -7.17 1.29 14.38
N LEU A 80 -7.72 0.97 13.21
CA LEU A 80 -7.90 -0.43 12.77
C LEU A 80 -6.56 -1.15 12.58
N ARG A 81 -5.54 -0.48 12.04
CA ARG A 81 -4.18 -1.02 11.90
C ARG A 81 -3.56 -1.32 13.27
N ARG A 82 -3.77 -0.44 14.26
CA ARG A 82 -3.35 -0.70 15.66
C ARG A 82 -4.04 -1.94 16.23
N ILE A 83 -5.34 -2.09 16.02
CA ILE A 83 -6.07 -3.28 16.47
C ILE A 83 -5.51 -4.54 15.80
N ALA A 84 -5.29 -4.53 14.49
CA ALA A 84 -4.74 -5.67 13.75
C ALA A 84 -3.30 -6.01 14.17
N LEU A 85 -2.47 -5.00 14.49
CA LEU A 85 -1.09 -5.18 14.97
C LEU A 85 -1.07 -5.77 16.39
N HIS A 86 -1.83 -5.19 17.34
CA HIS A 86 -1.97 -5.73 18.69
C HIS A 86 -2.59 -7.12 18.69
N GLY A 87 -3.25 -7.46 17.61
CA GLY A 87 -3.76 -8.79 17.35
C GLY A 87 -2.69 -9.86 17.41
N LYS A 88 -1.59 -9.65 16.76
CA LYS A 88 -0.46 -10.61 16.75
C LYS A 88 0.19 -10.74 18.14
N ASP A 89 0.38 -9.64 18.82
CA ASP A 89 0.97 -9.61 20.17
C ASP A 89 0.06 -10.35 21.19
N TYR A 90 -1.25 -10.17 21.07
CA TYR A 90 -2.21 -10.88 21.88
C TYR A 90 -2.17 -12.40 21.66
N LEU A 91 -2.12 -12.87 20.42
CA LEU A 91 -2.01 -14.30 20.12
C LEU A 91 -0.73 -14.91 20.69
N GLN A 92 0.37 -14.17 20.68
CA GLN A 92 1.63 -14.57 21.30
C GLN A 92 1.51 -14.66 22.82
N SER A 93 0.91 -13.66 23.45
CA SER A 93 0.66 -13.65 24.90
C SER A 93 -0.32 -14.74 25.33
N LEU A 94 -1.35 -15.01 24.53
CA LEU A 94 -2.28 -16.13 24.74
C LEU A 94 -1.54 -17.48 24.67
N GLN A 95 -0.70 -17.68 23.66
CA GLN A 95 0.10 -18.89 23.52
C GLN A 95 0.99 -19.13 24.73
N GLN A 96 1.69 -18.10 25.19
CA GLN A 96 2.55 -18.19 26.35
C GLN A 96 1.75 -18.50 27.62
N ARG A 97 0.69 -17.75 27.88
CA ARG A 97 -0.19 -17.95 29.05
C ARG A 97 -0.78 -19.36 29.07
N GLU A 98 -1.35 -19.84 28.00
CA GLU A 98 -1.93 -21.17 27.91
C GLU A 98 -0.86 -22.28 28.00
N SER A 99 0.35 -22.04 27.45
CA SER A 99 1.48 -22.96 27.63
C SER A 99 1.90 -23.09 29.09
N GLU A 100 1.97 -21.99 29.83
CA GLU A 100 2.30 -21.97 31.25
C GLU A 100 1.21 -22.64 32.09
N LEU A 101 -0.06 -22.34 31.84
CA LEU A 101 -1.20 -22.90 32.57
C LEU A 101 -1.37 -24.41 32.37
N THR A 102 -1.12 -24.89 31.15
CA THR A 102 -1.30 -26.31 30.81
C THR A 102 -0.02 -27.13 31.00
N GLY A 103 1.12 -26.49 31.13
CA GLY A 103 2.44 -27.12 31.12
C GLY A 103 2.77 -27.81 29.81
N ILE A 104 2.23 -27.32 28.67
CA ILE A 104 2.48 -27.81 27.31
C ILE A 104 3.53 -26.90 26.63
N PRO A 105 4.82 -27.23 26.66
CA PRO A 105 5.88 -26.34 26.16
C PRO A 105 5.92 -26.23 24.64
N SER A 106 5.29 -27.19 23.94
CA SER A 106 5.23 -27.22 22.48
C SER A 106 3.92 -26.65 21.90
N LEU A 107 3.13 -25.94 22.72
CA LEU A 107 1.90 -25.32 22.28
C LEU A 107 2.19 -24.27 21.19
N LYS A 108 1.42 -24.29 20.11
CA LYS A 108 1.53 -23.32 19.03
C LYS A 108 0.16 -22.76 18.70
N VAL A 109 0.11 -21.46 18.44
CA VAL A 109 -1.04 -20.83 17.78
C VAL A 109 -0.82 -20.90 16.27
N GLY A 110 -1.83 -21.30 15.53
CA GLY A 110 -1.83 -21.32 14.07
C GLY A 110 -3.16 -20.84 13.50
N TYR A 111 -3.21 -20.65 12.20
CA TYR A 111 -4.41 -20.24 11.48
C TYR A 111 -4.75 -21.27 10.37
N ASN A 112 -6.04 -21.54 10.22
CA ASN A 112 -6.58 -22.41 9.18
C ASN A 112 -7.78 -21.76 8.51
N ASN A 113 -7.81 -21.75 7.18
CA ASN A 113 -8.87 -21.06 6.40
C ASN A 113 -10.27 -21.65 6.62
N VAL A 114 -10.39 -22.88 7.17
CA VAL A 114 -11.69 -23.56 7.37
C VAL A 114 -12.30 -23.25 8.74
N PHE A 115 -11.48 -23.20 9.80
CA PHE A 115 -11.98 -23.05 11.18
C PHE A 115 -11.24 -21.97 12.01
N GLY A 116 -10.39 -21.15 11.36
CA GLY A 116 -9.76 -19.98 11.95
C GLY A 116 -8.54 -20.26 12.81
N TYR A 117 -8.31 -19.44 13.82
CA TYR A 117 -7.20 -19.61 14.77
C TYR A 117 -7.38 -20.83 15.66
N TYR A 118 -6.29 -21.57 15.89
CA TYR A 118 -6.28 -22.78 16.70
C TYR A 118 -5.01 -22.87 17.55
N LEU A 119 -5.13 -23.68 18.60
CA LEU A 119 -4.02 -24.14 19.43
C LEU A 119 -3.63 -25.56 18.95
N GLU A 120 -2.38 -25.75 18.57
CA GLU A 120 -1.85 -27.05 18.16
C GLU A 120 -1.06 -27.69 19.31
N VAL A 121 -1.46 -28.91 19.68
CA VAL A 121 -0.88 -29.70 20.75
C VAL A 121 -0.36 -31.00 20.18
N ARG A 122 0.92 -31.32 20.41
CA ARG A 122 1.49 -32.62 20.04
C ARG A 122 0.82 -33.76 20.83
N ASN A 123 0.66 -34.92 20.19
CA ASN A 123 0.01 -36.09 20.84
C ASN A 123 0.66 -36.50 22.17
N THR A 124 1.95 -36.19 22.38
CA THR A 124 2.68 -36.44 23.63
C THR A 124 2.12 -35.66 24.82
N HIS A 125 1.34 -34.62 24.60
CA HIS A 125 0.79 -33.74 25.64
C HIS A 125 -0.73 -33.66 25.63
N LYS A 126 -1.42 -34.51 24.86
CA LYS A 126 -2.88 -34.46 24.72
C LYS A 126 -3.65 -34.62 26.02
N GLU A 127 -3.09 -35.34 27.00
CA GLU A 127 -3.70 -35.56 28.32
C GLU A 127 -3.68 -34.31 29.21
N ARG A 128 -2.90 -33.29 28.83
CA ARG A 128 -2.83 -32.01 29.55
C ARG A 128 -3.79 -30.96 29.00
N VAL A 129 -4.53 -31.31 27.93
CA VAL A 129 -5.47 -30.40 27.32
C VAL A 129 -6.67 -30.18 28.23
N PRO A 130 -7.01 -28.91 28.56
CA PRO A 130 -8.17 -28.59 29.37
C PRO A 130 -9.50 -28.98 28.68
N GLU A 131 -10.49 -29.40 29.43
CA GLU A 131 -11.83 -29.74 28.91
C GLU A 131 -12.53 -28.56 28.22
N ARG A 132 -12.18 -27.32 28.61
CA ARG A 132 -12.71 -26.09 27.98
C ARG A 132 -12.25 -25.91 26.53
N TRP A 133 -11.22 -26.63 26.03
CA TRP A 133 -10.77 -26.56 24.69
C TRP A 133 -11.56 -27.50 23.78
N ILE A 134 -12.08 -26.98 22.68
CA ILE A 134 -12.89 -27.75 21.73
C ILE A 134 -11.98 -28.28 20.62
N ARG A 135 -11.86 -29.61 20.54
CA ARG A 135 -11.09 -30.26 19.46
C ARG A 135 -11.77 -30.05 18.11
N LYS A 136 -11.01 -29.58 17.13
CA LYS A 136 -11.48 -29.35 15.75
C LYS A 136 -10.86 -30.28 14.72
N GLN A 137 -9.61 -30.68 14.93
CA GLN A 137 -8.91 -31.52 13.99
C GLN A 137 -7.91 -32.43 14.70
N THR A 138 -7.84 -33.69 14.24
CA THR A 138 -6.83 -34.66 14.65
C THR A 138 -5.89 -34.90 13.46
N LEU A 139 -4.58 -34.75 13.70
CA LEU A 139 -3.50 -35.01 12.76
C LEU A 139 -2.68 -36.21 13.24
N THR A 140 -1.82 -36.74 12.40
CA THR A 140 -0.97 -37.91 12.75
C THR A 140 -0.09 -37.67 13.98
N GLY A 141 0.43 -36.44 14.17
CA GLY A 141 1.35 -36.08 15.26
C GLY A 141 0.83 -35.05 16.25
N ALA A 142 -0.35 -34.49 16.05
CA ALA A 142 -0.90 -33.39 16.85
C ALA A 142 -2.42 -33.34 16.78
N GLU A 143 -3.00 -32.62 17.71
CA GLU A 143 -4.43 -32.26 17.68
C GLU A 143 -4.57 -30.73 17.72
N ARG A 144 -5.63 -30.21 17.08
CA ARG A 144 -5.94 -28.79 16.97
C ARG A 144 -7.21 -28.46 17.72
N TYR A 145 -7.12 -27.45 18.54
CA TYR A 145 -8.18 -27.01 19.44
C TYR A 145 -8.52 -25.55 19.22
N ILE A 146 -9.75 -25.19 19.53
CA ILE A 146 -10.20 -23.80 19.61
C ILE A 146 -10.69 -23.49 21.01
N THR A 147 -10.59 -22.22 21.41
CA THR A 147 -11.18 -21.69 22.62
C THR A 147 -12.19 -20.60 22.28
N GLU A 148 -13.13 -20.32 23.18
CA GLU A 148 -14.09 -19.23 22.97
C GLU A 148 -13.36 -17.88 22.84
N GLU A 149 -12.33 -17.67 23.67
CA GLU A 149 -11.47 -16.49 23.60
C GLU A 149 -10.78 -16.31 22.24
N LEU A 150 -10.29 -17.41 21.62
CA LEU A 150 -9.73 -17.36 20.28
C LEU A 150 -10.76 -16.98 19.22
N LYS A 151 -11.99 -17.45 19.36
CA LYS A 151 -13.07 -17.11 18.43
C LYS A 151 -13.48 -15.65 18.50
N GLU A 152 -13.70 -15.13 19.70
CA GLU A 152 -14.05 -13.72 19.92
C GLU A 152 -12.97 -12.80 19.34
N TYR A 153 -11.73 -13.21 19.55
CA TYR A 153 -10.59 -12.46 19.09
C TYR A 153 -10.44 -12.50 17.56
N GLU A 154 -10.64 -13.66 16.96
CA GLU A 154 -10.67 -13.84 15.51
C GLU A 154 -11.69 -12.92 14.85
N GLN A 155 -12.90 -12.85 15.38
CA GLN A 155 -13.94 -11.97 14.85
C GLN A 155 -13.52 -10.49 14.85
N LYS A 156 -12.82 -10.05 15.91
CA LYS A 156 -12.32 -8.67 16.01
C LYS A 156 -11.22 -8.38 14.99
N ILE A 157 -10.27 -9.30 14.81
CA ILE A 157 -9.15 -9.11 13.85
C ILE A 157 -9.64 -9.15 12.41
N MET A 158 -10.40 -10.20 12.04
CA MET A 158 -10.90 -10.35 10.67
C MET A 158 -11.78 -9.17 10.26
N GLY A 159 -12.63 -8.69 11.18
CA GLY A 159 -13.43 -7.50 10.93
C GLY A 159 -12.58 -6.24 10.71
N ALA A 160 -11.50 -6.09 11.46
CA ALA A 160 -10.56 -4.97 11.30
C ALA A 160 -9.80 -5.07 9.97
N GLU A 161 -9.27 -6.23 9.62
CA GLU A 161 -8.52 -6.44 8.36
C GLU A 161 -9.41 -6.19 7.12
N GLU A 162 -10.63 -6.71 7.11
CA GLU A 162 -11.58 -6.46 6.01
C GLU A 162 -11.92 -4.97 5.90
N ARG A 163 -12.15 -4.30 7.02
CA ARG A 163 -12.46 -2.87 7.05
C ARG A 163 -11.29 -2.01 6.59
N ILE A 164 -10.05 -2.37 6.95
CA ILE A 164 -8.82 -1.73 6.44
C ILE A 164 -8.81 -1.76 4.92
N LEU A 165 -9.01 -2.93 4.31
CA LEU A 165 -9.00 -3.06 2.85
C LEU A 165 -10.09 -2.23 2.18
N GLN A 166 -11.29 -2.15 2.78
CA GLN A 166 -12.39 -1.33 2.26
C GLN A 166 -12.04 0.17 2.30
N ILE A 167 -11.49 0.66 3.42
CA ILE A 167 -11.12 2.07 3.57
C ILE A 167 -9.98 2.42 2.62
N GLU A 168 -8.94 1.60 2.53
CA GLU A 168 -7.83 1.84 1.61
C GLU A 168 -8.30 1.87 0.15
N ALA A 169 -9.19 0.95 -0.24
CA ALA A 169 -9.75 0.94 -1.59
C ALA A 169 -10.60 2.18 -1.89
N ALA A 170 -11.35 2.68 -0.91
CA ALA A 170 -12.15 3.90 -1.05
C ALA A 170 -11.26 5.13 -1.24
N ILE A 171 -10.28 5.35 -0.35
CA ILE A 171 -9.34 6.47 -0.42
C ILE A 171 -8.56 6.41 -1.75
N TYR A 172 -8.06 5.24 -2.13
CA TYR A 172 -7.38 5.06 -3.41
C TYR A 172 -8.27 5.41 -4.60
N GLY A 173 -9.55 5.01 -4.55
CA GLY A 173 -10.54 5.37 -5.56
C GLY A 173 -10.74 6.88 -5.69
N GLU A 174 -10.74 7.61 -4.58
CA GLU A 174 -10.83 9.08 -4.56
C GLU A 174 -9.60 9.75 -5.18
N ILE A 175 -8.40 9.22 -4.93
CA ILE A 175 -7.15 9.72 -5.55
C ILE A 175 -7.22 9.54 -7.07
N ILE A 176 -7.66 8.38 -7.54
CA ILE A 176 -7.82 8.11 -8.98
C ILE A 176 -8.87 9.03 -9.60
N ALA A 177 -10.01 9.22 -8.94
CA ALA A 177 -11.05 10.13 -9.42
C ALA A 177 -10.53 11.56 -9.54
N PHE A 178 -9.76 12.02 -8.55
CA PHE A 178 -9.14 13.34 -8.58
C PHE A 178 -8.10 13.46 -9.70
N ALA A 179 -7.22 12.48 -9.88
CA ALA A 179 -6.25 12.45 -10.99
C ALA A 179 -6.93 12.48 -12.36
N SER A 180 -8.07 11.79 -12.49
CA SER A 180 -8.84 11.74 -13.73
C SER A 180 -9.42 13.10 -14.15
N GLN A 181 -9.71 13.99 -13.20
CA GLN A 181 -10.15 15.36 -13.49
C GLN A 181 -9.07 16.20 -14.17
N HIS A 182 -7.81 15.83 -14.01
CA HIS A 182 -6.65 16.52 -14.58
C HIS A 182 -6.11 15.90 -15.87
N LEU A 183 -6.81 14.91 -16.44
CA LEU A 183 -6.33 14.15 -17.62
C LEU A 183 -5.95 15.04 -18.80
N ALA A 184 -6.74 16.07 -19.09
CA ALA A 184 -6.46 16.99 -20.19
C ALA A 184 -5.16 17.80 -19.97
N ALA A 185 -4.87 18.20 -18.73
CA ALA A 185 -3.62 18.88 -18.39
C ALA A 185 -2.43 17.91 -18.49
N LEU A 186 -2.55 16.69 -17.96
CA LEU A 186 -1.52 15.65 -18.08
C LEU A 186 -1.17 15.34 -19.53
N GLN A 187 -2.17 15.24 -20.40
CA GLN A 187 -1.94 15.00 -21.83
C GLN A 187 -1.25 16.17 -22.51
N ARG A 188 -1.57 17.41 -22.14
CA ARG A 188 -0.92 18.61 -22.66
C ARG A 188 0.54 18.66 -22.23
N ASP A 189 0.83 18.42 -20.96
CA ASP A 189 2.19 18.39 -20.43
C ASP A 189 3.03 17.33 -21.13
N ALA A 190 2.49 16.13 -21.34
CA ALA A 190 3.15 15.07 -22.08
C ALA A 190 3.48 15.48 -23.55
N GLN A 191 2.57 16.22 -24.20
CA GLN A 191 2.83 16.73 -25.57
C GLN A 191 3.93 17.79 -25.58
N VAL A 192 3.97 18.68 -24.59
CA VAL A 192 5.04 19.70 -24.47
C VAL A 192 6.38 19.01 -24.24
N VAL A 193 6.44 18.08 -23.29
CA VAL A 193 7.67 17.32 -23.01
C VAL A 193 8.17 16.58 -24.26
N ALA A 194 7.28 15.90 -24.97
CA ALA A 194 7.65 15.19 -26.19
C ALA A 194 8.20 16.14 -27.29
N ARG A 195 7.63 17.35 -27.42
CA ARG A 195 8.15 18.37 -28.35
C ARG A 195 9.52 18.89 -27.92
N MET A 196 9.73 19.11 -26.64
CA MET A 196 11.02 19.54 -26.08
C MET A 196 12.10 18.50 -26.34
N ASP A 197 11.80 17.22 -26.12
CA ASP A 197 12.72 16.11 -26.40
C ASP A 197 13.14 16.07 -27.88
N CYS A 198 12.18 16.21 -28.82
CA CYS A 198 12.48 16.30 -30.24
C CYS A 198 13.35 17.51 -30.56
N LEU A 199 13.02 18.71 -30.06
CA LEU A 199 13.78 19.93 -30.33
C LEU A 199 15.20 19.85 -29.74
N GLN A 200 15.36 19.31 -28.55
CA GLN A 200 16.66 19.07 -27.96
C GLN A 200 17.50 18.10 -28.82
N SER A 201 16.90 17.03 -29.30
CA SER A 201 17.58 16.06 -30.15
C SER A 201 18.06 16.67 -31.45
N PHE A 202 17.22 17.51 -32.09
CA PHE A 202 17.61 18.24 -33.31
C PHE A 202 18.71 19.27 -33.03
N ALA A 203 18.61 20.04 -31.94
CA ALA A 203 19.62 21.02 -31.58
C ALA A 203 20.98 20.34 -31.31
N ARG A 204 20.97 19.22 -30.58
CA ARG A 204 22.18 18.43 -30.32
C ARG A 204 22.84 17.95 -31.61
N ILE A 205 22.07 17.36 -32.56
CA ILE A 205 22.61 16.88 -33.83
C ILE A 205 23.13 18.04 -34.66
N ALA A 206 22.44 19.19 -34.65
CA ALA A 206 22.88 20.38 -35.40
C ALA A 206 24.24 20.90 -34.91
N VAL A 207 24.45 20.95 -33.60
CA VAL A 207 25.71 21.33 -32.98
C VAL A 207 26.81 20.31 -33.26
N GLU A 208 26.54 19.02 -33.06
CA GLU A 208 27.52 17.93 -33.24
C GLU A 208 27.99 17.82 -34.69
N ARG A 209 27.12 18.14 -35.66
CA ARG A 209 27.41 18.04 -37.10
C ARG A 209 27.70 19.37 -37.77
N GLY A 210 27.74 20.47 -37.04
CA GLY A 210 28.03 21.79 -37.56
C GLY A 210 27.00 22.29 -38.56
N TYR A 211 25.74 21.88 -38.43
CA TYR A 211 24.68 22.43 -39.28
C TYR A 211 24.43 23.88 -38.87
N SER A 212 24.77 24.79 -39.79
CA SER A 212 24.42 26.20 -39.70
C SER A 212 23.27 26.52 -40.64
N ARG A 213 22.45 27.47 -40.24
CA ARG A 213 21.53 28.14 -41.16
C ARG A 213 22.24 29.30 -41.81
#